data_e31b8edbadf5887c42be3d109c9da447
#
_entry.id   e31b8edbadf5887c42be3d109c9da447
#
_cell.length_a   1.000
_cell.length_b   1.000
_cell.length_c   1.000
_cell.angle_alpha   90.00
_cell.angle_beta   90.00
_cell.angle_gamma   90.00
#
_symmetry.space_group_name_H-M   'P 1'
#
loop_
_entity.id
_entity.type
_entity.pdbx_description
1 polymer ?
#
loop_
_entity_poly.entity_id
_entity_poly.type
_entity_poly.pdbx_seq_one_letter_code
_entity_poly.pdbx_strand_id
1 'polypeptide(L)'
;HTHPLFEAGMSVQIVSFSYALFAWIGVFAAGVAIIAMTAVTWTEKTLRRIKVPGWLRPFVGGLCVSALALFFPQVLGSGHGAIQLTFDTNMAFLPLLALLAAKIVASAASVGSGFRGGLFSSSLYLGCLFGALFAQAAIAVSPGLAEQHDAFLMVGMGSVAAAIVGAPFTMVFLVLEATGNFPITAGVLLGVIIAVTITLLTFGFSFSTLRFPQRGIGIKRAHACGWIGQPT
;
A
#
# COMPACT_ATOMS: atom_id res chain seq x y z
N HIS A 1 -24.37 18.70 -7.24
CA HIS A 1 -23.32 19.02 -6.24
C HIS A 1 -22.51 17.77 -6.00
N THR A 2 -21.42 17.63 -6.74
CA THR A 2 -20.41 16.58 -6.51
C THR A 2 -19.48 17.10 -5.43
N HIS A 3 -19.70 16.68 -4.17
CA HIS A 3 -18.71 16.87 -3.14
C HIS A 3 -17.48 16.01 -3.50
N PRO A 4 -16.27 16.57 -3.55
CA PRO A 4 -15.06 15.76 -3.71
C PRO A 4 -14.99 14.80 -2.50
N LEU A 5 -14.59 13.58 -2.76
CA LEU A 5 -14.51 12.50 -1.76
C LEU A 5 -13.54 12.81 -0.61
N PHE A 6 -12.70 13.82 -0.80
CA PHE A 6 -11.81 14.39 0.21
C PHE A 6 -11.88 15.92 0.08
N GLU A 7 -12.45 16.59 1.08
CA GLU A 7 -12.36 18.05 1.19
C GLU A 7 -10.93 18.44 1.61
N ALA A 8 -10.00 18.22 0.73
CA ALA A 8 -8.69 18.82 0.83
C ALA A 8 -8.74 20.13 0.05
N GLY A 9 -9.13 21.21 0.71
CA GLY A 9 -9.00 22.58 0.20
C GLY A 9 -7.53 22.96 0.08
N MET A 10 -6.80 22.26 -0.82
CA MET A 10 -5.36 22.34 -0.88
C MET A 10 -4.89 23.28 -1.98
N SER A 11 -4.63 24.52 -1.60
CA SER A 11 -3.64 25.36 -2.26
C SER A 11 -2.25 25.10 -1.64
N VAL A 12 -1.78 23.83 -1.65
CA VAL A 12 -0.45 23.49 -1.15
C VAL A 12 0.59 23.93 -2.18
N GLN A 13 1.36 24.95 -1.87
CA GLN A 13 2.56 25.32 -2.63
C GLN A 13 3.65 24.28 -2.32
N ILE A 14 3.87 23.33 -3.22
CA ILE A 14 4.93 22.35 -3.09
C ILE A 14 6.27 23.02 -3.38
N VAL A 15 7.10 23.13 -2.37
CA VAL A 15 8.47 23.62 -2.50
C VAL A 15 9.30 22.57 -3.25
N SER A 16 10.23 22.99 -4.10
CA SER A 16 11.07 22.06 -4.91
C SER A 16 11.79 20.99 -4.06
N PHE A 17 12.12 21.29 -2.81
CA PHE A 17 12.69 20.34 -1.87
C PHE A 17 11.74 19.18 -1.51
N SER A 18 10.44 19.39 -1.57
CA SER A 18 9.44 18.36 -1.23
C SER A 18 9.44 17.19 -2.22
N TYR A 19 9.83 17.43 -3.47
CA TYR A 19 9.95 16.33 -4.46
C TYR A 19 11.04 15.32 -4.09
N ALA A 20 12.15 15.77 -3.46
CA ALA A 20 13.15 14.86 -2.92
C ALA A 20 12.58 13.99 -1.79
N LEU A 21 11.75 14.57 -0.92
CA LEU A 21 11.05 13.83 0.14
C LEU A 21 10.04 12.83 -0.44
N PHE A 22 9.33 13.19 -1.51
CA PHE A 22 8.41 12.26 -2.20
C PHE A 22 9.16 11.08 -2.82
N ALA A 23 10.38 11.28 -3.33
CA ALA A 23 11.24 10.19 -3.78
C ALA A 23 11.62 9.25 -2.62
N TRP A 24 11.98 9.78 -1.46
CA TRP A 24 12.26 8.99 -0.26
C TRP A 24 11.02 8.21 0.21
N ILE A 25 9.83 8.83 0.18
CA ILE A 25 8.58 8.11 0.45
C ILE A 25 8.46 6.91 -0.49
N GLY A 26 8.75 7.06 -1.78
CA GLY A 26 8.72 5.96 -2.74
C GLY A 26 9.63 4.80 -2.36
N VAL A 27 10.85 5.09 -1.89
CA VAL A 27 11.81 4.07 -1.43
C VAL A 27 11.29 3.32 -0.21
N PHE A 28 10.85 4.03 0.82
CA PHE A 28 10.32 3.42 2.04
C PHE A 28 8.97 2.71 1.80
N ALA A 29 8.14 3.25 0.91
CA ALA A 29 6.88 2.62 0.48
C ALA A 29 7.12 1.25 -0.16
N ALA A 30 8.18 1.11 -0.96
CA ALA A 30 8.60 -0.18 -1.49
C ALA A 30 8.94 -1.17 -0.36
N GLY A 31 9.66 -0.71 0.67
CA GLY A 31 9.97 -1.52 1.85
C GLY A 31 8.72 -2.04 2.55
N VAL A 32 7.74 -1.15 2.81
CA VAL A 32 6.45 -1.53 3.43
C VAL A 32 5.69 -2.51 2.55
N ALA A 33 5.64 -2.29 1.24
CA ALA A 33 5.00 -3.19 0.29
C ALA A 33 5.65 -4.59 0.29
N ILE A 34 6.98 -4.66 0.28
CA ILE A 34 7.74 -5.91 0.33
C ILE A 34 7.46 -6.65 1.64
N ILE A 35 7.46 -5.97 2.78
CA ILE A 35 7.15 -6.55 4.09
C ILE A 35 5.72 -7.12 4.08
N ALA A 36 4.74 -6.37 3.61
CA ALA A 36 3.35 -6.80 3.54
C ALA A 36 3.19 -8.03 2.64
N MET A 37 3.78 -8.03 1.45
CA MET A 37 3.72 -9.16 0.51
C MET A 37 4.43 -10.41 1.08
N THR A 38 5.58 -10.22 1.73
CA THR A 38 6.32 -11.31 2.38
C THR A 38 5.49 -11.90 3.53
N ALA A 39 4.86 -11.08 4.35
CA ALA A 39 3.99 -11.52 5.44
C ALA A 39 2.82 -12.37 4.92
N VAL A 40 2.18 -11.95 3.82
CA VAL A 40 1.09 -12.74 3.18
C VAL A 40 1.58 -14.09 2.69
N THR A 41 2.69 -14.11 1.96
CA THR A 41 3.26 -15.36 1.41
C THR A 41 3.75 -16.30 2.51
N TRP A 42 4.30 -15.75 3.58
CA TRP A 42 4.72 -16.53 4.74
C TRP A 42 3.53 -17.15 5.47
N THR A 43 2.46 -16.40 5.69
CA THR A 43 1.21 -16.91 6.28
C THR A 43 0.61 -18.02 5.44
N GLU A 44 0.54 -17.86 4.12
CA GLU A 44 0.03 -18.89 3.21
C GLU A 44 0.89 -20.16 3.29
N LYS A 45 2.23 -20.05 3.25
CA LYS A 45 3.15 -21.19 3.37
C LYS A 45 3.00 -21.89 4.71
N THR A 46 2.83 -21.14 5.80
CA THR A 46 2.67 -21.69 7.16
C THR A 46 1.38 -22.48 7.28
N LEU A 47 0.25 -21.94 6.81
CA LEU A 47 -1.04 -22.63 6.81
C LEU A 47 -1.04 -23.89 5.94
N ARG A 48 -0.30 -23.88 4.82
CA ARG A 48 -0.08 -25.08 3.99
C ARG A 48 0.79 -26.13 4.70
N ARG A 49 1.83 -25.69 5.43
CA ARG A 49 2.76 -26.56 6.16
C ARG A 49 2.08 -27.29 7.31
N ILE A 50 1.18 -26.63 8.04
CA ILE A 50 0.39 -27.21 9.13
C ILE A 50 -0.71 -28.15 8.61
N LYS A 51 -0.85 -28.30 7.29
CA LYS A 51 -1.86 -29.15 6.62
C LYS A 51 -3.30 -28.82 7.02
N VAL A 52 -3.58 -27.55 7.33
CA VAL A 52 -4.95 -27.11 7.60
C VAL A 52 -5.81 -27.33 6.34
N PRO A 53 -6.95 -28.06 6.45
CA PRO A 53 -7.83 -28.29 5.32
C PRO A 53 -8.33 -26.96 4.73
N GLY A 54 -8.44 -26.93 3.40
CA GLY A 54 -8.70 -25.68 2.66
C GLY A 54 -9.92 -24.88 3.13
N TRP A 55 -10.96 -25.57 3.59
CA TRP A 55 -12.20 -24.97 4.09
C TRP A 55 -12.06 -24.34 5.49
N LEU A 56 -11.08 -24.82 6.29
CA LEU A 56 -10.83 -24.32 7.65
C LEU A 56 -9.85 -23.13 7.69
N ARG A 57 -9.08 -22.91 6.61
CA ARG A 57 -8.10 -21.80 6.55
C ARG A 57 -8.74 -20.43 6.72
N PRO A 58 -9.87 -20.09 6.06
CA PRO A 58 -10.52 -18.82 6.28
C PRO A 58 -10.99 -18.63 7.73
N PHE A 59 -11.45 -19.70 8.39
CA PHE A 59 -11.87 -19.64 9.77
C PHE A 59 -10.70 -19.23 10.71
N VAL A 60 -9.53 -19.84 10.53
CA VAL A 60 -8.32 -19.50 11.30
C VAL A 60 -7.90 -18.05 11.03
N GLY A 61 -7.92 -17.62 9.78
CA GLY A 61 -7.64 -16.23 9.41
C GLY A 61 -8.63 -15.24 10.01
N GLY A 62 -9.91 -15.56 9.96
CA GLY A 62 -10.98 -14.75 10.56
C GLY A 62 -10.83 -14.63 12.08
N LEU A 63 -10.51 -15.71 12.77
CA LEU A 63 -10.25 -15.70 14.20
C LEU A 63 -9.07 -14.81 14.59
N CYS A 64 -7.98 -14.87 13.81
CA CYS A 64 -6.80 -14.02 14.00
C CYS A 64 -7.13 -12.53 13.82
N VAL A 65 -7.87 -12.19 12.75
CA VAL A 65 -8.31 -10.82 12.49
C VAL A 65 -9.27 -10.32 13.57
N SER A 66 -10.20 -11.17 14.04
CA SER A 66 -11.12 -10.82 15.14
C SER A 66 -10.39 -10.57 16.44
N ALA A 67 -9.39 -11.39 16.77
CA ALA A 67 -8.57 -11.18 17.96
C ALA A 67 -7.79 -9.85 17.89
N LEU A 68 -7.22 -9.53 16.73
CA LEU A 68 -6.55 -8.23 16.49
C LEU A 68 -7.53 -7.05 16.60
N ALA A 69 -8.75 -7.22 16.14
CA ALA A 69 -9.78 -6.20 16.18
C ALA A 69 -10.26 -5.84 17.58
N LEU A 70 -10.14 -6.75 18.54
CA LEU A 70 -10.44 -6.47 19.96
C LEU A 70 -9.46 -5.45 20.55
N PHE A 71 -8.21 -5.46 20.12
CA PHE A 71 -7.18 -4.51 20.57
C PHE A 71 -7.12 -3.25 19.70
N PHE A 72 -7.36 -3.41 18.40
CA PHE A 72 -7.29 -2.35 17.39
C PHE A 72 -8.52 -2.38 16.48
N PRO A 73 -9.67 -1.85 16.91
CA PRO A 73 -10.89 -1.87 16.09
C PRO A 73 -10.72 -1.17 14.74
N GLN A 74 -9.80 -0.23 14.64
CA GLN A 74 -9.45 0.48 13.39
C GLN A 74 -8.85 -0.44 12.31
N VAL A 75 -8.33 -1.62 12.70
CA VAL A 75 -7.78 -2.60 11.76
C VAL A 75 -8.87 -3.19 10.85
N LEU A 76 -10.12 -3.27 11.32
CA LEU A 76 -11.26 -3.70 10.52
C LEU A 76 -11.64 -2.67 9.44
N GLY A 77 -11.28 -1.41 9.65
CA GLY A 77 -11.47 -0.36 8.67
C GLY A 77 -10.69 -0.68 7.39
N SER A 78 -11.40 -0.87 6.30
CA SER A 78 -10.83 -1.04 4.95
C SER A 78 -11.30 0.06 4.02
N GLY A 79 -12.08 0.98 4.50
CA GLY A 79 -12.79 1.97 3.72
C GLY A 79 -12.40 3.41 4.02
N HIS A 80 -13.03 4.29 3.29
CA HIS A 80 -12.86 5.74 3.32
C HIS A 80 -12.91 6.34 4.73
N GLY A 81 -13.75 5.80 5.63
CA GLY A 81 -13.85 6.28 7.00
C GLY A 81 -12.59 6.10 7.85
N ALA A 82 -11.86 4.99 7.68
CA ALA A 82 -10.61 4.77 8.41
C ALA A 82 -9.48 5.65 7.87
N ILE A 83 -9.47 5.89 6.56
CA ILE A 83 -8.54 6.82 5.91
C ILE A 83 -8.85 8.24 6.40
N GLN A 84 -10.12 8.65 6.40
CA GLN A 84 -10.54 9.97 6.84
C GLN A 84 -10.22 10.22 8.33
N LEU A 85 -10.40 9.22 9.19
CA LEU A 85 -9.98 9.30 10.58
C LEU A 85 -8.46 9.52 10.72
N THR A 86 -7.65 8.96 9.82
CA THR A 86 -6.19 9.15 9.84
C THR A 86 -5.81 10.57 9.40
N PHE A 87 -6.59 11.20 8.51
CA PHE A 87 -6.42 12.61 8.14
C PHE A 87 -6.81 13.55 9.28
N ASP A 88 -7.92 13.25 9.97
CA ASP A 88 -8.51 14.13 10.98
C ASP A 88 -7.85 14.01 12.36
N THR A 89 -7.22 12.85 12.68
CA THR A 89 -6.62 12.60 13.99
C THR A 89 -5.11 12.69 13.96
N ASN A 90 -4.56 13.67 14.69
CA ASN A 90 -3.12 13.73 14.99
C ASN A 90 -2.75 12.63 16.00
N MET A 91 -2.77 11.37 15.56
CA MET A 91 -2.30 10.25 16.39
C MET A 91 -0.82 10.39 16.68
N ALA A 92 -0.39 10.08 17.90
CA ALA A 92 1.03 10.03 18.23
C ALA A 92 1.76 8.97 17.38
N PHE A 93 3.07 9.13 17.16
CA PHE A 93 3.88 8.26 16.29
C PHE A 93 3.80 6.77 16.68
N LEU A 94 3.88 6.47 17.98
CA LEU A 94 3.92 5.08 18.45
C LEU A 94 2.62 4.30 18.22
N PRO A 95 1.42 4.81 18.57
CA PRO A 95 0.15 4.14 18.23
C PRO A 95 -0.07 4.00 16.72
N LEU A 96 0.38 4.97 15.93
CA LEU A 96 0.26 4.89 14.47
C LEU A 96 1.15 3.78 13.88
N LEU A 97 2.37 3.62 14.41
CA LEU A 97 3.27 2.53 14.05
C LEU A 97 2.69 1.16 14.45
N ALA A 98 2.13 1.06 15.66
CA ALA A 98 1.45 -0.15 16.14
C ALA A 98 0.25 -0.52 15.25
N LEU A 99 -0.53 0.48 14.82
CA LEU A 99 -1.66 0.29 13.92
C LEU A 99 -1.22 -0.18 12.53
N LEU A 100 -0.13 0.38 11.99
CA LEU A 100 0.46 -0.07 10.73
C LEU A 100 0.89 -1.54 10.82
N ALA A 101 1.62 -1.92 11.87
CA ALA A 101 2.05 -3.29 12.10
C ALA A 101 0.86 -4.25 12.25
N ALA A 102 -0.14 -3.88 13.07
CA ALA A 102 -1.36 -4.65 13.25
C ALA A 102 -2.12 -4.83 11.92
N LYS A 103 -2.17 -3.79 11.09
CA LYS A 103 -2.82 -3.84 9.77
C LYS A 103 -2.07 -4.77 8.79
N ILE A 104 -0.73 -4.76 8.80
CA ILE A 104 0.06 -5.70 7.99
C ILE A 104 -0.25 -7.15 8.42
N VAL A 105 -0.27 -7.42 9.73
CA VAL A 105 -0.56 -8.76 10.25
C VAL A 105 -2.00 -9.19 9.91
N ALA A 106 -2.98 -8.31 10.08
CA ALA A 106 -4.37 -8.60 9.74
C ALA A 106 -4.57 -8.85 8.24
N SER A 107 -3.91 -8.06 7.38
CA SER A 107 -3.93 -8.26 5.94
C SER A 107 -3.26 -9.57 5.54
N ALA A 108 -2.13 -9.91 6.17
CA ALA A 108 -1.43 -11.17 5.96
C ALA A 108 -2.28 -12.38 6.42
N ALA A 109 -2.92 -12.30 7.58
CA ALA A 109 -3.81 -13.34 8.09
C ALA A 109 -5.03 -13.52 7.18
N SER A 110 -5.69 -12.45 6.78
CA SER A 110 -6.86 -12.47 5.91
C SER A 110 -6.53 -13.04 4.54
N VAL A 111 -5.62 -12.41 3.82
CA VAL A 111 -5.28 -12.79 2.43
C VAL A 111 -4.55 -14.13 2.38
N GLY A 112 -3.63 -14.37 3.32
CA GLY A 112 -2.85 -15.62 3.41
C GLY A 112 -3.71 -16.84 3.77
N SER A 113 -4.82 -16.65 4.48
CA SER A 113 -5.79 -17.73 4.78
C SER A 113 -6.72 -18.06 3.61
N GLY A 114 -6.70 -17.26 2.54
CA GLY A 114 -7.48 -17.53 1.33
C GLY A 114 -8.75 -16.69 1.18
N PHE A 115 -8.97 -15.71 2.05
CA PHE A 115 -10.00 -14.71 1.80
C PHE A 115 -9.71 -13.98 0.48
N ARG A 116 -10.70 -13.92 -0.39
CA ARG A 116 -10.66 -13.13 -1.62
C ARG A 116 -11.15 -11.71 -1.35
N GLY A 117 -10.60 -11.08 -0.31
CA GLY A 117 -10.93 -9.69 0.03
C GLY A 117 -10.23 -8.69 -0.88
N GLY A 118 -10.70 -7.45 -0.88
CA GLY A 118 -10.14 -6.35 -1.66
C GLY A 118 -8.76 -5.95 -1.19
N LEU A 119 -7.72 -6.48 -1.81
CA LEU A 119 -6.33 -6.05 -1.60
C LEU A 119 -6.14 -4.56 -1.88
N PHE A 120 -6.92 -4.02 -2.79
CA PHE A 120 -6.90 -2.62 -3.18
C PHE A 120 -7.15 -1.69 -1.99
N SER A 121 -8.29 -1.83 -1.33
CA SER A 121 -8.70 -0.99 -0.20
C SER A 121 -7.74 -1.12 1.00
N SER A 122 -7.28 -2.35 1.27
CA SER A 122 -6.32 -2.62 2.33
C SER A 122 -4.95 -2.00 2.05
N SER A 123 -4.49 -2.02 0.79
CA SER A 123 -3.21 -1.42 0.40
C SER A 123 -3.25 0.10 0.43
N LEU A 124 -4.37 0.71 0.09
CA LEU A 124 -4.58 2.16 0.22
C LEU A 124 -4.49 2.59 1.69
N TYR A 125 -5.16 1.85 2.59
CA TYR A 125 -5.11 2.17 4.00
C TYR A 125 -3.71 1.97 4.61
N LEU A 126 -3.00 0.90 4.24
CA LEU A 126 -1.60 0.71 4.62
C LEU A 126 -0.73 1.89 4.16
N GLY A 127 -0.93 2.34 2.93
CA GLY A 127 -0.20 3.48 2.37
C GLY A 127 -0.52 4.79 3.07
N CYS A 128 -1.78 5.00 3.47
CA CYS A 128 -2.19 6.16 4.24
C CYS A 128 -1.52 6.18 5.63
N LEU A 129 -1.54 5.07 6.37
CA LEU A 129 -0.87 4.94 7.67
C LEU A 129 0.64 5.17 7.55
N PHE A 130 1.26 4.60 6.51
CA PHE A 130 2.67 4.81 6.24
C PHE A 130 2.97 6.28 5.89
N GLY A 131 2.15 6.91 5.05
CA GLY A 131 2.27 8.33 4.69
C GLY A 131 2.17 9.23 5.91
N ALA A 132 1.24 8.94 6.84
CA ALA A 132 1.09 9.66 8.10
C ALA A 132 2.32 9.52 9.00
N LEU A 133 2.89 8.32 9.11
CA LEU A 133 4.14 8.10 9.86
C LEU A 133 5.29 8.89 9.26
N PHE A 134 5.42 8.87 7.94
CA PHE A 134 6.46 9.62 7.26
C PHE A 134 6.28 11.13 7.43
N ALA A 135 5.04 11.63 7.32
CA ALA A 135 4.71 13.03 7.54
C ALA A 135 5.11 13.49 8.94
N GLN A 136 4.77 12.72 9.97
CA GLN A 136 5.18 13.03 11.35
C GLN A 136 6.70 13.06 11.52
N ALA A 137 7.40 12.08 10.93
CA ALA A 137 8.87 12.06 10.98
C ALA A 137 9.48 13.28 10.24
N ALA A 138 8.93 13.64 9.08
CA ALA A 138 9.38 14.79 8.30
C ALA A 138 9.12 16.12 9.03
N ILE A 139 7.95 16.27 9.64
CA ILE A 139 7.59 17.46 10.43
C ILE A 139 8.47 17.59 11.69
N ALA A 140 8.82 16.48 12.33
CA ALA A 140 9.73 16.48 13.49
C ALA A 140 11.13 17.00 13.12
N VAL A 141 11.59 16.77 11.88
CA VAL A 141 12.87 17.26 11.37
C VAL A 141 12.74 18.70 10.87
N SER A 142 11.62 19.07 10.27
CA SER A 142 11.38 20.36 9.65
C SER A 142 9.93 20.82 9.85
N PRO A 143 9.65 21.67 10.87
CA PRO A 143 8.29 22.11 11.19
C PRO A 143 7.56 22.82 10.04
N GLY A 144 8.30 23.44 9.11
CA GLY A 144 7.76 24.10 7.93
C GLY A 144 7.05 23.14 6.93
N LEU A 145 7.18 21.82 7.12
CA LEU A 145 6.51 20.82 6.28
C LEU A 145 5.10 20.45 6.78
N ALA A 146 4.64 21.05 7.89
CA ALA A 146 3.33 20.75 8.46
C ALA A 146 2.17 21.03 7.48
N GLU A 147 2.31 22.06 6.64
CA GLU A 147 1.31 22.40 5.59
C GLU A 147 1.21 21.33 4.48
N GLN A 148 2.21 20.45 4.38
CA GLN A 148 2.27 19.41 3.35
C GLN A 148 1.91 18.01 3.89
N HIS A 149 1.40 17.93 5.13
CA HIS A 149 1.01 16.67 5.77
C HIS A 149 0.13 15.81 4.86
N ASP A 150 -0.92 16.38 4.29
CA ASP A 150 -1.86 15.67 3.44
C ASP A 150 -1.22 15.20 2.13
N ALA A 151 -0.29 15.99 1.58
CA ALA A 151 0.46 15.56 0.39
C ALA A 151 1.31 14.31 0.67
N PHE A 152 1.94 14.22 1.84
CA PHE A 152 2.70 13.04 2.25
C PHE A 152 1.81 11.81 2.42
N LEU A 153 0.60 11.99 2.98
CA LEU A 153 -0.39 10.91 3.09
C LEU A 153 -0.79 10.39 1.70
N MET A 154 -1.11 11.29 0.77
CA MET A 154 -1.52 10.92 -0.59
C MET A 154 -0.40 10.24 -1.38
N VAL A 155 0.84 10.74 -1.28
CA VAL A 155 2.01 10.12 -1.91
C VAL A 155 2.29 8.73 -1.31
N GLY A 156 2.22 8.59 0.01
CA GLY A 156 2.35 7.30 0.69
C GLY A 156 1.28 6.31 0.29
N MET A 157 0.01 6.76 0.27
CA MET A 157 -1.14 5.96 -0.13
C MET A 157 -1.00 5.44 -1.57
N GLY A 158 -0.70 6.32 -2.52
CA GLY A 158 -0.51 5.94 -3.92
C GLY A 158 0.68 5.01 -4.14
N SER A 159 1.82 5.29 -3.51
CA SER A 159 3.07 4.55 -3.69
C SER A 159 2.99 3.12 -3.15
N VAL A 160 2.50 2.92 -1.92
CA VAL A 160 2.35 1.58 -1.32
C VAL A 160 1.30 0.78 -2.07
N ALA A 161 0.16 1.39 -2.39
CA ALA A 161 -0.91 0.70 -3.11
C ALA A 161 -0.47 0.29 -4.53
N ALA A 162 0.23 1.15 -5.26
CA ALA A 162 0.78 0.84 -6.58
C ALA A 162 1.80 -0.32 -6.52
N ALA A 163 2.67 -0.32 -5.52
CA ALA A 163 3.67 -1.38 -5.33
C ALA A 163 3.03 -2.74 -5.01
N ILE A 164 1.99 -2.78 -4.17
CA ILE A 164 1.29 -4.03 -3.79
C ILE A 164 0.41 -4.53 -4.94
N VAL A 165 -0.42 -3.66 -5.52
CA VAL A 165 -1.39 -4.03 -6.56
C VAL A 165 -0.73 -4.23 -7.92
N GLY A 166 0.33 -3.48 -8.21
CA GLY A 166 1.03 -3.51 -9.50
C GLY A 166 0.31 -2.72 -10.59
N ALA A 167 -0.45 -1.69 -10.23
CA ALA A 167 -1.21 -0.84 -11.14
C ALA A 167 -0.83 0.65 -10.95
N PRO A 168 0.39 1.06 -11.38
CA PRO A 168 0.91 2.39 -11.12
C PRO A 168 0.03 3.51 -11.67
N PHE A 169 -0.38 3.41 -12.92
CA PHE A 169 -1.21 4.45 -13.55
C PHE A 169 -2.58 4.60 -12.89
N THR A 170 -3.21 3.48 -12.50
CA THR A 170 -4.49 3.50 -11.81
C THR A 170 -4.42 4.28 -10.50
N MET A 171 -3.32 4.12 -9.74
CA MET A 171 -3.13 4.82 -8.48
C MET A 171 -2.90 6.31 -8.68
N VAL A 172 -2.11 6.69 -9.70
CA VAL A 172 -1.87 8.10 -10.03
C VAL A 172 -3.17 8.80 -10.45
N PHE A 173 -3.96 8.18 -11.33
CA PHE A 173 -5.24 8.73 -11.77
C PHE A 173 -6.28 8.78 -10.63
N LEU A 174 -6.28 7.78 -9.74
CA LEU A 174 -7.17 7.77 -8.58
C LEU A 174 -6.87 8.95 -7.65
N VAL A 175 -5.59 9.24 -7.39
CA VAL A 175 -5.21 10.39 -6.55
C VAL A 175 -5.51 11.70 -7.28
N LEU A 176 -5.29 11.78 -8.59
CA LEU A 176 -5.66 12.96 -9.38
C LEU A 176 -7.16 13.24 -9.30
N GLU A 177 -7.99 12.21 -9.45
CA GLU A 177 -9.44 12.31 -9.36
C GLU A 177 -9.90 12.71 -7.96
N ALA A 178 -9.27 12.15 -6.93
CA ALA A 178 -9.63 12.42 -5.55
C ALA A 178 -9.23 13.82 -5.08
N THR A 179 -8.09 14.35 -5.54
CA THR A 179 -7.53 15.63 -5.08
C THR A 179 -7.77 16.79 -6.03
N GLY A 180 -7.87 16.52 -7.33
CA GLY A 180 -7.92 17.55 -8.36
C GLY A 180 -6.67 18.43 -8.44
N ASN A 181 -5.58 18.05 -7.75
CA ASN A 181 -4.37 18.84 -7.57
C ASN A 181 -3.18 18.25 -8.34
N PHE A 182 -2.77 18.93 -9.42
CA PHE A 182 -1.67 18.50 -10.28
C PHE A 182 -0.30 18.41 -9.57
N PRO A 183 0.14 19.37 -8.77
CA PRO A 183 1.39 19.30 -8.01
C PRO A 183 1.49 18.08 -7.10
N ILE A 184 0.43 17.72 -6.38
CA ILE A 184 0.38 16.51 -5.53
C ILE A 184 0.46 15.26 -6.40
N THR A 185 -0.28 15.24 -7.51
CA THR A 185 -0.27 14.12 -8.45
C THR A 185 1.11 13.88 -9.06
N ALA A 186 1.87 14.93 -9.36
CA ALA A 186 3.25 14.80 -9.82
C ALA A 186 4.15 14.15 -8.73
N GLY A 187 3.96 14.54 -7.47
CA GLY A 187 4.63 13.90 -6.32
C GLY A 187 4.27 12.41 -6.19
N VAL A 188 2.99 12.09 -6.33
CA VAL A 188 2.50 10.70 -6.32
C VAL A 188 3.10 9.90 -7.48
N LEU A 189 3.12 10.46 -8.69
CA LEU A 189 3.73 9.80 -9.86
C LEU A 189 5.19 9.43 -9.59
N LEU A 190 5.97 10.35 -9.01
CA LEU A 190 7.37 10.13 -8.69
C LEU A 190 7.53 9.04 -7.63
N GLY A 191 6.77 9.09 -6.53
CA GLY A 191 6.77 8.08 -5.48
C GLY A 191 6.35 6.70 -5.99
N VAL A 192 5.31 6.64 -6.83
CA VAL A 192 4.79 5.41 -7.43
C VAL A 192 5.82 4.75 -8.35
N ILE A 193 6.47 5.52 -9.23
CA ILE A 193 7.48 4.97 -10.15
C ILE A 193 8.63 4.35 -9.36
N ILE A 194 9.14 5.05 -8.35
CA ILE A 194 10.23 4.56 -7.51
C ILE A 194 9.80 3.31 -6.75
N ALA A 195 8.65 3.34 -6.08
CA ALA A 195 8.15 2.23 -5.28
C ALA A 195 7.92 0.97 -6.12
N VAL A 196 7.27 1.10 -7.26
CA VAL A 196 7.00 -0.02 -8.17
C VAL A 196 8.29 -0.57 -8.75
N THR A 197 9.23 0.28 -9.19
CA THR A 197 10.51 -0.15 -9.74
C THR A 197 11.31 -0.95 -8.72
N ILE A 198 11.46 -0.46 -7.49
CA ILE A 198 12.19 -1.16 -6.42
C ILE A 198 11.51 -2.49 -6.12
N THR A 199 10.19 -2.51 -6.02
CA THR A 199 9.42 -3.72 -5.72
C THR A 199 9.58 -4.76 -6.84
N LEU A 200 9.53 -4.36 -8.11
CA LEU A 200 9.74 -5.24 -9.26
C LEU A 200 11.17 -5.79 -9.31
N LEU A 201 12.17 -4.98 -9.02
CA LEU A 201 13.57 -5.42 -8.99
C LEU A 201 13.85 -6.40 -7.84
N THR A 202 13.19 -6.23 -6.68
CA THR A 202 13.44 -7.03 -5.48
C THR A 202 12.61 -8.31 -5.47
N PHE A 203 11.34 -8.22 -5.82
CA PHE A 203 10.39 -9.35 -5.77
C PHE A 203 10.16 -10.01 -7.13
N GLY A 204 10.56 -9.34 -8.22
CA GLY A 204 10.40 -9.82 -9.60
C GLY A 204 8.98 -9.75 -10.16
N PHE A 205 7.96 -9.57 -9.32
CA PHE A 205 6.54 -9.53 -9.71
C PHE A 205 5.72 -8.74 -8.70
N SER A 206 4.62 -8.11 -9.16
CA SER A 206 3.61 -7.56 -8.26
C SER A 206 2.79 -8.71 -7.63
N PHE A 207 2.14 -8.45 -6.51
CA PHE A 207 1.35 -9.47 -5.78
C PHE A 207 0.25 -10.10 -6.63
N SER A 208 -0.36 -9.34 -7.52
CA SER A 208 -1.39 -9.83 -8.45
C SER A 208 -0.84 -10.90 -9.40
N THR A 209 0.40 -10.73 -9.83
CA THR A 209 1.08 -11.65 -10.76
C THR A 209 1.67 -12.88 -10.05
N LEU A 210 2.05 -12.77 -8.76
CA LEU A 210 2.57 -13.88 -7.97
C LEU A 210 1.55 -15.00 -7.71
N ARG A 211 0.26 -14.71 -7.73
CA ARG A 211 -0.81 -15.71 -7.53
C ARG A 211 -1.02 -16.64 -8.73
N PHE A 212 -0.60 -16.24 -9.93
CA PHE A 212 -0.77 -17.05 -11.14
C PHE A 212 0.14 -18.29 -11.19
N PRO A 213 1.45 -18.23 -10.90
CA PRO A 213 2.32 -19.40 -10.94
C PRO A 213 1.98 -20.46 -9.90
N GLN A 214 1.45 -20.05 -8.72
CA GLN A 214 1.07 -20.98 -7.66
C GLN A 214 -0.17 -21.82 -7.98
N ARG A 215 -0.93 -21.45 -9.03
CA ARG A 215 -2.08 -22.21 -9.54
C ARG A 215 -1.73 -23.16 -10.68
N GLY A 216 -0.44 -23.37 -10.98
CA GLY A 216 0.00 -24.28 -12.06
C GLY A 216 -0.21 -23.73 -13.47
N ILE A 217 -0.60 -22.47 -13.61
CA ILE A 217 -0.62 -21.77 -14.89
C ILE A 217 0.78 -21.25 -15.13
N GLY A 218 1.59 -21.99 -15.89
CA GLY A 218 2.94 -21.58 -16.27
C GLY A 218 2.89 -20.33 -17.13
N ILE A 219 3.07 -19.17 -16.51
CA ILE A 219 3.41 -17.98 -17.26
C ILE A 219 4.86 -18.18 -17.71
N LYS A 220 5.06 -18.52 -18.97
CA LYS A 220 6.37 -18.44 -19.60
C LYS A 220 6.91 -17.05 -19.31
N ARG A 221 8.07 -16.94 -18.66
CA ARG A 221 8.80 -15.69 -18.56
C ARG A 221 8.87 -15.12 -19.97
N ALA A 222 8.18 -14.04 -20.24
CA ALA A 222 8.46 -13.23 -21.39
C ALA A 222 9.84 -12.63 -21.12
N HIS A 223 10.87 -13.32 -21.57
CA HIS A 223 12.17 -12.70 -21.71
C HIS A 223 11.96 -11.51 -22.66
N ALA A 224 11.94 -10.33 -22.12
CA ALA A 224 12.17 -9.12 -22.87
C ALA A 224 13.59 -9.27 -23.44
N CYS A 225 13.65 -9.75 -24.64
CA CYS A 225 14.72 -9.70 -25.65
C CYS A 225 14.64 -10.96 -26.51
N GLY A 226 14.04 -10.84 -27.69
CA GLY A 226 14.05 -11.96 -28.62
C GLY A 226 12.96 -11.92 -29.68
N TRP A 227 12.56 -10.73 -30.10
CA TRP A 227 11.87 -10.55 -31.37
C TRP A 227 12.89 -10.37 -32.48
N ILE A 228 13.82 -11.30 -32.64
CA ILE A 228 14.63 -11.41 -33.87
C ILE A 228 14.83 -12.91 -34.10
N GLY A 229 14.16 -13.45 -35.13
CA GLY A 229 14.60 -14.59 -35.90
C GLY A 229 14.28 -15.96 -35.33
N GLN A 230 13.13 -16.54 -35.74
CA GLN A 230 13.15 -17.93 -36.17
C GLN A 230 12.67 -17.99 -37.63
N PRO A 231 13.50 -18.44 -38.57
CA PRO A 231 13.04 -18.79 -39.89
C PRO A 231 12.38 -20.18 -39.87
N THR A 232 11.26 -20.28 -40.58
CA THR A 232 10.54 -21.45 -41.12
C THR A 232 10.89 -22.83 -40.60
#